data_5df9fd84e4a4bbb1a3bc1c83600f8dc5
#
_entry.id   5df9fd84e4a4bbb1a3bc1c83600f8dc5
#
_cell.length_a   1.000
_cell.length_b   1.000
_cell.length_c   1.000
_cell.angle_alpha   90.00
_cell.angle_beta   90.00
_cell.angle_gamma   90.00
#
_symmetry.space_group_name_H-M   'P 1'
#
loop_
_entity.id
_entity.type
_entity.pdbx_description
1 polymer ?
#
loop_
_entity_poly.entity_id
_entity_poly.type
_entity_poly.pdbx_seq_one_letter_code
_entity_poly.pdbx_strand_id
1 'polypeptide(L)'
;MNNEGAPLRQETFKKLHRRHNLWRWTFSSCLAAVFVFFVCFVCFQWVKMGNDSMAPTLHGGDLVLVDRVYKYCYEIERTDMVAYRRSGTGDLLIKRVVATAGETVSGQSGAIWIDEKYRLEEEEYGAVHLTDFDTLTVPDGCVFVLSDDRQYLEDSREEEIGCVFLDDIVGVVHIRLLPSFTLYR
;
A
#
# COMPACT_ATOMS: atom_id res chain seq x y z
N MET A 1 47.96 32.57 51.83
CA MET A 1 47.00 33.06 50.87
C MET A 1 46.44 31.82 50.17
N ASN A 2 45.24 31.44 50.53
CA ASN A 2 44.64 30.15 50.17
C ASN A 2 44.09 30.14 48.76
N ASN A 3 44.51 29.20 47.96
CA ASN A 3 44.16 29.01 46.56
C ASN A 3 42.98 28.00 46.47
N GLU A 4 41.91 28.20 47.26
CA GLU A 4 40.76 27.28 47.33
C GLU A 4 39.64 27.51 46.27
N GLY A 5 39.81 28.56 45.43
CA GLY A 5 38.76 28.89 44.42
C GLY A 5 38.86 28.19 43.07
N ALA A 6 39.97 27.51 42.78
CA ALA A 6 40.24 26.93 41.48
C ALA A 6 39.46 25.66 41.14
N PRO A 7 39.24 24.69 42.05
CA PRO A 7 38.54 23.46 41.74
C PRO A 7 37.03 23.63 41.48
N LEU A 8 36.36 24.51 42.23
CA LEU A 8 34.93 24.79 42.12
C LEU A 8 34.54 25.43 40.78
N ARG A 9 35.43 26.27 40.23
CA ARG A 9 35.23 26.92 38.95
C ARG A 9 35.32 25.93 37.78
N GLN A 10 36.22 24.96 37.86
CA GLN A 10 36.37 23.94 36.83
C GLN A 10 35.20 22.97 36.79
N GLU A 11 34.64 22.60 37.94
CA GLU A 11 33.45 21.72 38.00
C GLU A 11 32.20 22.39 37.43
N THR A 12 31.97 23.67 37.68
CA THR A 12 30.88 24.45 37.12
C THR A 12 30.98 24.56 35.60
N PHE A 13 32.16 24.81 35.05
CA PHE A 13 32.36 24.81 33.59
C PHE A 13 32.10 23.45 32.96
N LYS A 14 32.57 22.34 33.56
CA LYS A 14 32.28 20.98 33.08
C LYS A 14 30.78 20.65 33.13
N LYS A 15 30.06 21.06 34.15
CA LYS A 15 28.59 20.90 34.25
C LYS A 15 27.85 21.71 33.20
N LEU A 16 28.25 22.94 32.92
CA LEU A 16 27.64 23.77 31.86
C LEU A 16 27.89 23.17 30.46
N HIS A 17 29.13 22.77 30.15
CA HIS A 17 29.43 22.11 28.88
C HIS A 17 28.67 20.80 28.71
N ARG A 18 28.53 20.01 29.77
CA ARG A 18 27.75 18.75 29.73
C ARG A 18 26.26 19.01 29.48
N ARG A 19 25.66 20.04 30.12
CA ARG A 19 24.28 20.45 29.87
C ARG A 19 24.08 20.95 28.47
N HIS A 20 24.97 21.77 27.93
CA HIS A 20 24.89 22.28 26.56
C HIS A 20 24.98 21.16 25.53
N ASN A 21 25.89 20.20 25.75
CA ASN A 21 26.02 19.03 24.87
C ASN A 21 24.77 18.14 24.95
N LEU A 22 24.23 17.88 26.15
CA LEU A 22 22.99 17.12 26.32
C LEU A 22 21.84 17.79 25.58
N TRP A 23 21.68 19.11 25.65
CA TRP A 23 20.66 19.87 24.93
C TRP A 23 20.79 19.74 23.40
N ARG A 24 22.00 19.78 22.89
CA ARG A 24 22.26 19.60 21.46
C ARG A 24 21.90 18.20 21.00
N TRP A 25 22.28 17.17 21.79
CA TRP A 25 21.94 15.78 21.48
C TRP A 25 20.43 15.53 21.53
N THR A 26 19.73 16.05 22.53
CA THR A 26 18.26 15.91 22.65
C THR A 26 17.55 16.64 21.51
N PHE A 27 18.00 17.84 21.16
CA PHE A 27 17.42 18.60 20.04
C PHE A 27 17.66 17.89 18.70
N SER A 28 18.87 17.41 18.46
CA SER A 28 19.19 16.65 17.23
C SER A 28 18.40 15.34 17.13
N SER A 29 18.25 14.62 18.24
CA SER A 29 17.44 13.41 18.30
C SER A 29 15.95 13.68 18.04
N CYS A 30 15.41 14.76 18.60
CA CYS A 30 14.04 15.18 18.36
C CYS A 30 13.81 15.54 16.88
N LEU A 31 14.75 16.29 16.30
CA LEU A 31 14.67 16.67 14.89
C LEU A 31 14.74 15.44 13.96
N ALA A 32 15.62 14.48 14.28
CA ALA A 32 15.72 13.22 13.54
C ALA A 32 14.41 12.41 13.64
N ALA A 33 13.81 12.33 14.84
CA ALA A 33 12.54 11.63 15.04
C ALA A 33 11.40 12.29 14.25
N VAL A 34 11.32 13.62 14.23
CA VAL A 34 10.34 14.37 13.44
C VAL A 34 10.55 14.12 11.94
N PHE A 35 11.80 14.09 11.49
CA PHE A 35 12.11 13.81 10.09
C PHE A 35 11.68 12.39 9.69
N VAL A 36 12.00 11.38 10.51
CA VAL A 36 11.57 10.00 10.26
C VAL A 36 10.06 9.89 10.25
N PHE A 37 9.37 10.51 11.21
CA PHE A 37 7.91 10.54 11.25
C PHE A 37 7.32 11.18 9.98
N PHE A 38 7.89 12.28 9.53
CA PHE A 38 7.46 12.96 8.30
C PHE A 38 7.65 12.07 7.06
N VAL A 39 8.82 11.40 6.94
CA VAL A 39 9.08 10.46 5.84
C VAL A 39 8.08 9.32 5.87
N CYS A 40 7.85 8.69 7.02
CA CYS A 40 6.86 7.63 7.14
C CYS A 40 5.45 8.11 6.78
N PHE A 41 5.06 9.30 7.19
CA PHE A 41 3.77 9.89 6.88
C PHE A 41 3.56 10.15 5.38
N VAL A 42 4.63 10.55 4.68
CA VAL A 42 4.58 10.79 3.22
C VAL A 42 4.60 9.48 2.43
N CYS A 43 5.42 8.52 2.85
CA CYS A 43 5.61 7.26 2.13
C CYS A 43 4.46 6.27 2.33
N PHE A 44 3.78 6.31 3.47
CA PHE A 44 2.76 5.34 3.82
C PHE A 44 1.42 6.00 4.12
N GLN A 45 0.35 5.35 3.69
CA GLN A 45 -1.02 5.77 3.96
C GLN A 45 -1.79 4.65 4.65
N TRP A 46 -2.46 4.98 5.76
CA TRP A 46 -3.35 4.07 6.47
C TRP A 46 -4.72 4.11 5.81
N VAL A 47 -5.23 2.94 5.47
CA VAL A 47 -6.55 2.82 4.84
C VAL A 47 -7.36 1.78 5.60
N LYS A 48 -8.61 2.11 5.91
CA LYS A 48 -9.57 1.18 6.50
C LYS A 48 -10.46 0.65 5.38
N MET A 49 -10.55 -0.69 5.28
CA MET A 49 -11.43 -1.35 4.33
C MET A 49 -12.90 -0.99 4.60
N GLY A 50 -13.61 -0.58 3.55
CA GLY A 50 -15.03 -0.20 3.64
C GLY A 50 -15.99 -1.37 3.51
N ASN A 51 -15.59 -2.43 2.82
CA ASN A 51 -16.42 -3.58 2.49
C ASN A 51 -15.58 -4.87 2.41
N ASP A 52 -16.23 -6.00 2.11
CA ASP A 52 -15.63 -7.33 2.03
C ASP A 52 -15.16 -7.69 0.60
N SER A 53 -15.01 -6.73 -0.29
CA SER A 53 -14.67 -7.00 -1.70
C SER A 53 -13.33 -7.73 -1.90
N MET A 54 -12.46 -7.70 -0.91
CA MET A 54 -11.18 -8.39 -0.91
C MET A 54 -11.16 -9.63 0.01
N ALA A 55 -12.35 -10.11 0.43
CA ALA A 55 -12.46 -11.36 1.17
C ALA A 55 -12.05 -12.56 0.29
N PRO A 56 -11.40 -13.61 0.83
CA PRO A 56 -11.06 -13.78 2.25
C PRO A 56 -9.75 -13.07 2.67
N THR A 57 -9.03 -12.43 1.75
CA THR A 57 -7.72 -11.81 2.02
C THR A 57 -7.84 -10.63 2.99
N LEU A 58 -8.76 -9.70 2.71
CA LEU A 58 -9.07 -8.55 3.55
C LEU A 58 -10.59 -8.45 3.76
N HIS A 59 -11.00 -8.06 4.97
CA HIS A 59 -12.40 -7.89 5.34
C HIS A 59 -12.73 -6.44 5.63
N GLY A 60 -14.01 -6.11 5.57
CA GLY A 60 -14.51 -4.81 5.98
C GLY A 60 -14.10 -4.48 7.42
N GLY A 61 -13.53 -3.30 7.61
CA GLY A 61 -12.99 -2.87 8.90
C GLY A 61 -11.50 -3.12 9.10
N ASP A 62 -10.86 -3.95 8.28
CA ASP A 62 -9.41 -4.17 8.34
C ASP A 62 -8.64 -2.86 8.11
N LEU A 63 -7.57 -2.68 8.87
CA LEU A 63 -6.66 -1.55 8.71
C LEU A 63 -5.41 -2.00 7.97
N VAL A 64 -5.19 -1.44 6.79
CA VAL A 64 -4.06 -1.76 5.93
C VAL A 64 -3.12 -0.58 5.76
N LEU A 65 -1.87 -0.89 5.46
CA LEU A 65 -0.84 0.09 5.14
C LEU A 65 -0.56 0.07 3.64
N VAL A 66 -0.81 1.19 2.99
CA VAL A 66 -0.55 1.40 1.56
C VAL A 66 0.83 2.03 1.41
N ASP A 67 1.73 1.35 0.72
CA ASP A 67 3.05 1.86 0.34
C ASP A 67 2.91 2.70 -0.95
N ARG A 68 3.07 4.02 -0.79
CA ARG A 68 2.94 4.97 -1.89
C ARG A 68 4.21 5.11 -2.73
N VAL A 69 5.33 4.63 -2.20
CA VAL A 69 6.65 4.73 -2.88
C VAL A 69 6.89 3.55 -3.80
N TYR A 70 6.29 2.40 -3.50
CA TYR A 70 6.50 1.15 -4.23
C TYR A 70 6.39 1.33 -5.75
N LYS A 71 5.33 1.95 -6.24
CA LYS A 71 5.06 2.16 -7.67
C LYS A 71 6.11 3.00 -8.42
N TYR A 72 6.96 3.73 -7.70
CA TYR A 72 8.06 4.52 -8.30
C TYR A 72 9.39 3.78 -8.33
N CYS A 73 9.50 2.72 -7.53
CA CYS A 73 10.73 1.94 -7.37
C CYS A 73 10.64 0.57 -8.04
N TYR A 74 9.42 0.03 -8.16
CA TYR A 74 9.15 -1.31 -8.66
C TYR A 74 8.00 -1.27 -9.66
N GLU A 75 8.00 -2.22 -10.59
CA GLU A 75 6.86 -2.46 -11.46
C GLU A 75 5.73 -3.12 -10.67
N ILE A 76 4.49 -2.79 -11.04
CA ILE A 76 3.31 -3.44 -10.48
C ILE A 76 3.12 -4.76 -11.22
N GLU A 77 3.09 -5.83 -10.46
CA GLU A 77 3.01 -7.19 -10.98
C GLU A 77 1.64 -7.82 -10.72
N ARG A 78 1.39 -8.95 -11.39
CA ARG A 78 0.23 -9.79 -11.04
C ARG A 78 0.29 -10.16 -9.56
N THR A 79 -0.88 -10.32 -8.97
CA THR A 79 -1.12 -10.62 -7.54
C THR A 79 -0.93 -9.45 -6.59
N ASP A 80 -0.33 -8.33 -7.01
CA ASP A 80 -0.25 -7.14 -6.17
C ASP A 80 -1.64 -6.64 -5.79
N MET A 81 -1.82 -6.29 -4.52
CA MET A 81 -3.01 -5.58 -4.05
C MET A 81 -2.76 -4.08 -4.18
N VAL A 82 -3.46 -3.42 -5.09
CA VAL A 82 -3.30 -1.99 -5.35
C VAL A 82 -4.44 -1.18 -4.75
N ALA A 83 -4.09 -0.06 -4.12
CA ALA A 83 -5.03 0.97 -3.74
C ALA A 83 -5.04 2.04 -4.85
N TYR A 84 -6.19 2.29 -5.46
CA TYR A 84 -6.34 3.26 -6.55
C TYR A 84 -7.55 4.15 -6.34
N ARG A 85 -7.56 5.31 -7.01
CA ARG A 85 -8.70 6.23 -7.01
C ARG A 85 -9.57 5.97 -8.22
N ARG A 86 -10.86 5.67 -7.97
CA ARG A 86 -11.85 5.51 -9.04
C ARG A 86 -12.01 6.83 -9.79
N SER A 87 -11.87 6.79 -11.10
CA SER A 87 -12.12 7.95 -11.96
C SER A 87 -13.58 8.41 -11.80
N GLY A 88 -13.79 9.73 -11.72
CA GLY A 88 -15.13 10.33 -11.59
C GLY A 88 -15.60 10.52 -10.14
N THR A 89 -15.52 9.53 -9.26
CA THR A 89 -15.95 9.66 -7.84
C THR A 89 -14.80 10.02 -6.91
N GLY A 90 -13.57 9.64 -7.24
CA GLY A 90 -12.39 9.81 -6.39
C GLY A 90 -12.31 8.84 -5.21
N ASP A 91 -13.23 7.87 -5.14
CA ASP A 91 -13.24 6.85 -4.10
C ASP A 91 -11.96 6.01 -4.13
N LEU A 92 -11.44 5.71 -2.95
CA LEU A 92 -10.27 4.86 -2.81
C LEU A 92 -10.71 3.40 -2.71
N LEU A 93 -10.35 2.61 -3.71
CA LEU A 93 -10.64 1.19 -3.80
C LEU A 93 -9.36 0.38 -3.68
N ILE A 94 -9.47 -0.82 -3.08
CA ILE A 94 -8.37 -1.78 -3.02
C ILE A 94 -8.81 -3.02 -3.80
N LYS A 95 -8.00 -3.41 -4.79
CA LYS A 95 -8.26 -4.56 -5.66
C LYS A 95 -6.93 -5.27 -5.97
N ARG A 96 -7.05 -6.48 -6.50
CA ARG A 96 -5.88 -7.28 -6.90
C ARG A 96 -5.61 -7.14 -8.39
N VAL A 97 -4.35 -6.94 -8.75
CA VAL A 97 -3.88 -6.94 -10.13
C VAL A 97 -3.93 -8.37 -10.67
N VAL A 98 -4.64 -8.54 -11.78
CA VAL A 98 -4.84 -9.82 -12.44
C VAL A 98 -4.06 -9.87 -13.75
N ALA A 99 -4.00 -8.75 -14.45
CA ALA A 99 -3.20 -8.65 -15.66
C ALA A 99 -2.57 -7.26 -15.79
N THR A 100 -1.43 -7.21 -16.47
CA THR A 100 -0.64 -6.02 -16.74
C THR A 100 -0.66 -5.65 -18.22
N ALA A 101 -0.11 -4.49 -18.56
CA ALA A 101 -0.10 -3.98 -19.93
C ALA A 101 0.37 -5.02 -20.96
N GLY A 102 -0.34 -5.11 -22.08
CA GLY A 102 -0.06 -6.02 -23.19
C GLY A 102 -0.66 -7.42 -23.05
N GLU A 103 -1.11 -7.82 -21.85
CA GLU A 103 -1.74 -9.12 -21.64
C GLU A 103 -3.22 -9.08 -22.04
N THR A 104 -3.75 -10.23 -22.47
CA THR A 104 -5.17 -10.39 -22.77
C THR A 104 -5.90 -11.03 -21.61
N VAL A 105 -7.07 -10.52 -21.27
CA VAL A 105 -7.92 -11.05 -20.19
C VAL A 105 -9.29 -11.36 -20.76
N SER A 106 -9.85 -12.52 -20.40
CA SER A 106 -11.22 -12.89 -20.74
C SER A 106 -11.89 -13.66 -19.61
N GLY A 107 -13.20 -13.51 -19.45
CA GLY A 107 -14.03 -14.30 -18.55
C GLY A 107 -14.85 -15.28 -19.35
N GLN A 108 -14.60 -16.59 -19.18
CA GLN A 108 -15.34 -17.63 -19.91
C GLN A 108 -15.63 -18.82 -18.98
N SER A 109 -16.89 -19.24 -19.00
CA SER A 109 -17.35 -20.42 -18.23
C SER A 109 -17.00 -20.36 -16.74
N GLY A 110 -17.13 -19.17 -16.14
CA GLY A 110 -16.83 -18.98 -14.72
C GLY A 110 -15.34 -18.94 -14.37
N ALA A 111 -14.45 -18.86 -15.35
CA ALA A 111 -13.01 -18.75 -15.16
C ALA A 111 -12.43 -17.50 -15.82
N ILE A 112 -11.34 -16.98 -15.27
CA ILE A 112 -10.59 -15.89 -15.88
C ILE A 112 -9.37 -16.49 -16.58
N TRP A 113 -9.22 -16.13 -17.85
CA TRP A 113 -8.11 -16.55 -18.68
C TRP A 113 -7.21 -15.36 -18.99
N ILE A 114 -5.91 -15.57 -18.87
CA ILE A 114 -4.89 -14.59 -19.20
C ILE A 114 -4.03 -15.19 -20.32
N ASP A 115 -3.91 -14.48 -21.46
CA ASP A 115 -3.23 -14.90 -22.66
C ASP A 115 -3.68 -16.29 -23.16
N GLU A 116 -4.96 -16.62 -22.97
CA GLU A 116 -5.57 -17.91 -23.32
C GLU A 116 -4.87 -19.14 -22.71
N LYS A 117 -3.90 -18.93 -21.84
CA LYS A 117 -3.04 -19.99 -21.28
C LYS A 117 -3.10 -20.12 -19.78
N TYR A 118 -3.25 -18.99 -19.10
CA TYR A 118 -3.23 -18.96 -17.64
C TYR A 118 -4.65 -18.83 -17.12
N ARG A 119 -5.10 -19.83 -16.37
CA ARG A 119 -6.39 -19.81 -15.70
C ARG A 119 -6.17 -19.47 -14.24
N LEU A 120 -6.84 -18.43 -13.73
CA LEU A 120 -6.91 -18.19 -12.30
C LEU A 120 -7.79 -19.25 -11.67
N GLU A 121 -7.22 -20.04 -10.76
CA GLU A 121 -7.92 -21.15 -10.15
C GLU A 121 -8.88 -20.69 -9.04
N GLU A 122 -10.03 -21.41 -8.96
CA GLU A 122 -11.06 -21.16 -7.94
C GLU A 122 -10.55 -21.38 -6.50
N GLU A 123 -9.52 -22.22 -6.32
CA GLU A 123 -8.97 -22.54 -5.00
C GLU A 123 -8.28 -21.35 -4.34
N GLU A 124 -7.78 -20.40 -5.12
CA GLU A 124 -7.04 -19.24 -4.61
C GLU A 124 -7.94 -18.07 -4.23
N TYR A 125 -9.10 -17.91 -4.88
CA TYR A 125 -9.97 -16.75 -4.75
C TYR A 125 -11.45 -17.06 -4.50
N GLY A 126 -11.78 -18.30 -4.13
CA GLY A 126 -13.16 -18.74 -3.82
C GLY A 126 -13.98 -19.11 -5.06
N ALA A 127 -15.07 -19.87 -4.83
CA ALA A 127 -16.00 -20.31 -5.89
C ALA A 127 -16.64 -19.12 -6.57
N VAL A 128 -16.42 -18.99 -7.86
CA VAL A 128 -16.73 -17.77 -8.60
C VAL A 128 -17.92 -18.00 -9.50
N HIS A 129 -19.02 -17.30 -9.23
CA HIS A 129 -19.98 -16.97 -10.26
C HIS A 129 -19.43 -15.76 -11.03
N LEU A 130 -18.46 -16.01 -11.91
CA LEU A 130 -17.96 -14.98 -12.81
C LEU A 130 -18.98 -14.72 -13.89
N THR A 131 -19.32 -13.46 -14.07
CA THR A 131 -19.99 -13.02 -15.29
C THR A 131 -18.98 -13.15 -16.42
N ASP A 132 -19.34 -13.87 -17.48
CA ASP A 132 -18.53 -13.93 -18.68
C ASP A 132 -18.38 -12.51 -19.26
N PHE A 133 -17.17 -12.17 -19.69
CA PHE A 133 -16.87 -10.91 -20.36
C PHE A 133 -15.94 -11.14 -21.56
N ASP A 134 -16.05 -10.25 -22.54
CA ASP A 134 -15.28 -10.35 -23.79
C ASP A 134 -13.78 -10.19 -23.55
N THR A 135 -12.99 -10.77 -24.44
CA THR A 135 -11.53 -10.64 -24.40
C THR A 135 -11.12 -9.18 -24.55
N LEU A 136 -10.36 -8.71 -23.58
CA LEU A 136 -9.79 -7.37 -23.53
C LEU A 136 -8.25 -7.45 -23.48
N THR A 137 -7.57 -6.68 -24.32
CA THR A 137 -6.12 -6.46 -24.16
C THR A 137 -5.90 -5.27 -23.25
N VAL A 138 -5.11 -5.46 -22.17
CA VAL A 138 -4.79 -4.38 -21.23
C VAL A 138 -3.92 -3.34 -21.93
N PRO A 139 -4.36 -2.06 -22.00
CA PRO A 139 -3.61 -0.99 -22.64
C PRO A 139 -2.30 -0.68 -21.94
N ASP A 140 -1.35 -0.07 -22.67
CA ASP A 140 -0.11 0.44 -22.07
C ASP A 140 -0.41 1.44 -20.95
N GLY A 141 0.35 1.34 -19.86
CA GLY A 141 0.17 2.20 -18.68
C GLY A 141 -1.05 1.88 -17.84
N CYS A 142 -1.71 0.73 -18.05
CA CYS A 142 -2.87 0.27 -17.31
C CYS A 142 -2.64 -1.10 -16.69
N VAL A 143 -3.49 -1.43 -15.73
CA VAL A 143 -3.61 -2.77 -15.15
C VAL A 143 -5.07 -3.19 -15.11
N PHE A 144 -5.34 -4.48 -15.19
CA PHE A 144 -6.66 -5.05 -14.98
C PHE A 144 -6.74 -5.58 -13.56
N VAL A 145 -7.71 -5.08 -12.80
CA VAL A 145 -7.83 -5.40 -11.37
C VAL A 145 -9.17 -6.06 -11.07
N LEU A 146 -9.17 -6.99 -10.12
CA LEU A 146 -10.38 -7.66 -9.66
C LEU A 146 -10.49 -7.64 -8.14
N SER A 147 -11.73 -7.77 -7.67
CA SER A 147 -12.06 -8.09 -6.29
C SER A 147 -11.65 -9.53 -5.97
N ASP A 148 -11.08 -9.82 -4.79
CA ASP A 148 -10.84 -11.22 -4.36
C ASP A 148 -12.17 -11.94 -4.14
N ASP A 149 -13.15 -11.29 -3.53
CA ASP A 149 -14.54 -11.76 -3.58
C ASP A 149 -15.15 -11.39 -4.94
N ARG A 150 -15.20 -12.36 -5.82
CA ARG A 150 -15.66 -12.20 -7.21
C ARG A 150 -17.14 -11.85 -7.34
N GLN A 151 -17.93 -11.94 -6.28
CA GLN A 151 -19.32 -11.51 -6.26
C GLN A 151 -19.44 -9.97 -6.27
N TYR A 152 -18.39 -9.28 -5.81
CA TYR A 152 -18.29 -7.82 -5.95
C TYR A 152 -17.85 -7.46 -7.35
N LEU A 153 -18.73 -6.78 -8.10
CA LEU A 153 -18.47 -6.37 -9.48
C LEU A 153 -17.78 -5.00 -9.60
N GLU A 154 -17.62 -4.28 -8.51
CA GLU A 154 -16.96 -2.96 -8.50
C GLU A 154 -15.45 -3.09 -8.75
N ASP A 155 -15.08 -3.51 -9.98
CA ASP A 155 -13.72 -3.73 -10.44
C ASP A 155 -13.64 -3.58 -11.98
N SER A 156 -12.53 -3.99 -12.61
CA SER A 156 -12.29 -3.81 -14.04
C SER A 156 -13.27 -4.53 -14.98
N ARG A 157 -14.15 -5.38 -14.46
CA ARG A 157 -15.25 -5.99 -15.25
C ARG A 157 -16.39 -5.00 -15.53
N GLU A 158 -16.51 -3.97 -14.72
CA GLU A 158 -17.48 -2.92 -14.90
C GLU A 158 -16.98 -1.91 -15.95
N GLU A 159 -17.77 -1.63 -16.99
CA GLU A 159 -17.36 -0.73 -18.09
C GLU A 159 -16.99 0.68 -17.60
N GLU A 160 -17.63 1.14 -16.52
CA GLU A 160 -17.34 2.45 -15.92
C GLU A 160 -15.96 2.52 -15.24
N ILE A 161 -15.41 1.39 -14.80
CA ILE A 161 -14.10 1.29 -14.18
C ILE A 161 -13.07 0.92 -15.24
N GLY A 162 -13.31 -0.19 -15.96
CA GLY A 162 -12.39 -0.69 -16.98
C GLY A 162 -10.98 -0.95 -16.44
N CYS A 163 -9.98 -0.80 -17.31
CA CYS A 163 -8.58 -0.88 -16.90
C CYS A 163 -8.17 0.35 -16.10
N VAL A 164 -7.45 0.13 -14.99
CA VAL A 164 -7.01 1.18 -14.08
C VAL A 164 -5.67 1.73 -14.55
N PHE A 165 -5.57 3.04 -14.72
CA PHE A 165 -4.31 3.70 -15.05
C PHE A 165 -3.32 3.63 -13.90
N LEU A 166 -2.04 3.42 -14.20
CA LEU A 166 -0.96 3.41 -13.20
C LEU A 166 -0.87 4.74 -12.43
N ASP A 167 -1.25 5.86 -13.06
CA ASP A 167 -1.29 7.17 -12.43
C ASP A 167 -2.37 7.27 -11.34
N ASP A 168 -3.49 6.57 -11.51
CA ASP A 168 -4.58 6.52 -10.52
C ASP A 168 -4.25 5.64 -9.31
N ILE A 169 -3.22 4.78 -9.42
CA ILE A 169 -2.75 3.95 -8.32
C ILE A 169 -2.05 4.82 -7.27
N VAL A 170 -2.59 4.80 -6.07
CA VAL A 170 -2.03 5.50 -4.91
C VAL A 170 -0.82 4.76 -4.36
N GLY A 171 -0.87 3.42 -4.32
CA GLY A 171 0.22 2.56 -3.84
C GLY A 171 -0.20 1.10 -3.73
N VAL A 172 0.70 0.29 -3.17
CA VAL A 172 0.53 -1.16 -3.03
C VAL A 172 0.32 -1.53 -1.56
N VAL A 173 -0.54 -2.51 -1.30
CA VAL A 173 -0.86 -2.99 0.05
C VAL A 173 -0.06 -4.24 0.33
N HIS A 174 0.92 -4.13 1.21
CA HIS A 174 1.72 -5.29 1.66
C HIS A 174 1.38 -5.72 3.09
N ILE A 175 0.76 -4.85 3.88
CA ILE A 175 0.60 -5.07 5.32
C ILE A 175 -0.84 -4.81 5.74
N ARG A 176 -1.44 -5.80 6.41
CA ARG A 176 -2.62 -5.61 7.26
C ARG A 176 -2.15 -5.45 8.70
N LEU A 177 -2.64 -4.41 9.36
CA LEU A 177 -2.27 -4.07 10.74
C LEU A 177 -3.29 -4.58 11.74
N LEU A 178 -4.58 -4.46 11.41
CA LEU A 178 -5.69 -4.91 12.25
C LEU A 178 -6.67 -5.73 11.42
N PRO A 179 -7.33 -6.74 12.02
CA PRO A 179 -7.30 -7.17 13.42
C PRO A 179 -6.02 -7.92 13.81
N SER A 180 -5.30 -8.48 12.86
CA SER A 180 -4.05 -9.21 13.07
C SER A 180 -3.01 -8.73 12.08
N PHE A 181 -1.77 -8.62 12.53
CA PHE A 181 -0.65 -8.27 11.65
C PHE A 181 -0.43 -9.39 10.62
N THR A 182 -0.50 -9.06 9.34
CA THR A 182 -0.25 -9.98 8.23
C THR A 182 0.57 -9.26 7.17
N LEU A 183 1.60 -9.93 6.66
CA LEU A 183 2.40 -9.45 5.55
C LEU A 183 1.99 -10.21 4.29
N TYR A 184 1.62 -9.48 3.25
CA TYR A 184 1.32 -10.00 1.91
C TYR A 184 2.54 -9.77 1.00
N ARG A 185 2.75 -10.71 0.10
CA ARG A 185 3.89 -10.66 -0.82
C ARG A 185 3.39 -10.84 -2.24
#